data_c1be9cb63f3df40edf4a4dc03ed1820d
#
_entry.id   c1be9cb63f3df40edf4a4dc03ed1820d
#
_cell.length_a   1.000
_cell.length_b   1.000
_cell.length_c   1.000
_cell.angle_alpha   90.00
_cell.angle_beta   90.00
_cell.angle_gamma   90.00
#
_symmetry.space_group_name_H-M   'P 1'
#
loop_
_entity.id
_entity.type
_entity.pdbx_description
1 polymer ?
#
loop_
_entity_poly.entity_id
_entity_poly.type
_entity_poly.pdbx_seq_one_letter_code
_entity_poly.pdbx_strand_id
1 'polypeptide(L)'
;IEEVFAASIARRTHKIDFISCLEHSARQFVIRRPGDRTEVVSGYPWHGVSGRQTFVSLPGITLEQGHKEDCIDALDTLVREMRDGMFTGNASAAVAADAPLWFFWTLQQLEREVGGKQIWKAYGPAMKDILESYRRGVGGRVALHDNGLVWAAADDIPMTWMNAVIDGRPVTPRNGYQVEVNALWYNAVCYALELAGKHADKAFVKAWESLPARTQASFVELFRLPEGYLADFVGTDGPDKSTRPNMIVACGLDYKMLDEELQLEVIRTVRQHLLTPKGLRTLSPRNLLYKGSLEGGSPAERDFAGKNGSAWPWLLQFYVKACFDIDRDVFLPQAREILANFDEDIQSYGIGSICELYDADPPYASRGAISQAWSVGAVLNIHSMIRERTQEEARESKTAGKAAKAVKPVAKSIAKKAAVKKTATDNMPKKTAAKTAIAKEAAEKKSAAKKSAEKKPTEKKPAATKAATKKTKTGK
;
A
#
# COMPACT_ATOMS: atom_id res chain seq x y z
N ILE A 1 3.15 -11.45 39.34
CA ILE A 1 3.18 -12.46 38.30
C ILE A 1 1.76 -12.85 37.91
N GLU A 2 0.88 -13.16 38.88
CA GLU A 2 -0.51 -13.54 38.59
C GLU A 2 -1.31 -12.45 37.91
N GLU A 3 -1.16 -11.19 38.31
CA GLU A 3 -1.82 -10.05 37.67
C GLU A 3 -1.36 -9.86 36.20
N VAL A 4 -0.04 -9.99 35.93
CA VAL A 4 0.52 -9.92 34.58
C VAL A 4 0.03 -11.09 33.73
N PHE A 5 -0.07 -12.27 34.31
CA PHE A 5 -0.59 -13.46 33.63
C PHE A 5 -2.09 -13.34 33.34
N ALA A 6 -2.89 -12.88 34.31
CA ALA A 6 -4.31 -12.62 34.11
C ALA A 6 -4.57 -11.55 33.04
N ALA A 7 -3.81 -10.44 33.06
CA ALA A 7 -3.86 -9.41 32.03
C ALA A 7 -3.46 -9.96 30.66
N SER A 8 -2.46 -10.85 30.59
CA SER A 8 -2.07 -11.52 29.35
C SER A 8 -3.15 -12.43 28.81
N ILE A 9 -3.82 -13.20 29.68
CA ILE A 9 -4.94 -14.06 29.27
C ILE A 9 -6.14 -13.23 28.83
N ALA A 10 -6.47 -12.14 29.52
CA ALA A 10 -7.57 -11.25 29.17
C ALA A 10 -7.37 -10.57 27.78
N ARG A 11 -6.11 -10.42 27.36
CA ARG A 11 -5.74 -9.87 26.04
C ARG A 11 -5.73 -10.92 24.93
N ARG A 12 -5.93 -12.20 25.23
CA ARG A 12 -5.92 -13.25 24.20
C ARG A 12 -7.16 -13.13 23.33
N THR A 13 -6.94 -12.88 22.05
CA THR A 13 -7.98 -12.98 21.02
C THR A 13 -8.25 -14.46 20.74
N HIS A 14 -9.52 -14.86 20.68
CA HIS A 14 -9.87 -16.19 20.22
C HIS A 14 -9.55 -16.32 18.72
N LYS A 15 -8.71 -17.26 18.36
CA LYS A 15 -8.34 -17.54 16.96
C LYS A 15 -9.39 -18.46 16.32
N ILE A 16 -10.54 -17.91 15.99
CA ILE A 16 -11.69 -18.67 15.46
C ILE A 16 -11.87 -18.52 13.95
N ASP A 17 -11.27 -17.48 13.35
CA ASP A 17 -11.33 -17.18 11.94
C ASP A 17 -10.04 -16.47 11.46
N PHE A 18 -9.98 -16.22 10.18
CA PHE A 18 -8.84 -15.54 9.54
C PHE A 18 -8.49 -14.20 10.20
N ILE A 19 -9.50 -13.34 10.40
CA ILE A 19 -9.27 -11.99 10.94
C ILE A 19 -8.80 -12.04 12.39
N SER A 20 -9.41 -12.85 13.23
CA SER A 20 -9.00 -13.00 14.64
C SER A 20 -7.57 -13.57 14.78
N CYS A 21 -7.13 -14.40 13.83
CA CYS A 21 -5.73 -14.83 13.76
C CYS A 21 -4.79 -13.65 13.46
N LEU A 22 -5.16 -12.78 12.51
CA LEU A 22 -4.37 -11.60 12.16
C LEU A 22 -4.35 -10.55 13.26
N GLU A 23 -5.47 -10.34 13.97
CA GLU A 23 -5.56 -9.49 15.15
C GLU A 23 -4.62 -9.96 16.26
N HIS A 24 -4.55 -11.27 16.46
CA HIS A 24 -3.59 -11.86 17.41
C HIS A 24 -2.14 -11.63 16.94
N SER A 25 -1.86 -11.84 15.65
CA SER A 25 -0.53 -11.60 15.08
C SER A 25 -0.12 -10.12 15.18
N ALA A 26 -1.04 -9.19 14.94
CA ALA A 26 -0.82 -7.75 15.04
C ALA A 26 -0.25 -7.33 16.40
N ARG A 27 -0.80 -7.89 17.48
CA ARG A 27 -0.35 -7.58 18.85
C ARG A 27 1.08 -8.03 19.14
N GLN A 28 1.59 -9.03 18.44
CA GLN A 28 2.95 -9.56 18.65
C GLN A 28 4.03 -8.59 18.15
N PHE A 29 3.70 -7.69 17.24
CA PHE A 29 4.65 -6.71 16.71
C PHE A 29 4.87 -5.53 17.64
N VAL A 30 3.90 -5.18 18.49
CA VAL A 30 4.00 -4.05 19.41
C VAL A 30 4.65 -4.53 20.71
N ILE A 31 5.85 -4.02 21.00
CA ILE A 31 6.62 -4.40 22.18
C ILE A 31 6.88 -3.19 23.08
N ARG A 32 6.80 -3.40 24.38
CA ARG A 32 7.13 -2.40 25.38
C ARG A 32 8.53 -2.64 25.92
N ARG A 33 9.34 -1.58 25.90
CA ARG A 33 10.71 -1.57 26.43
C ARG A 33 10.79 -0.75 27.71
N PRO A 34 11.83 -0.96 28.55
CA PRO A 34 12.09 -0.08 29.69
C PRO A 34 12.18 1.39 29.28
N GLY A 35 11.74 2.31 30.17
CA GLY A 35 11.78 3.76 29.93
C GLY A 35 10.65 4.27 29.03
N ASP A 36 9.46 3.70 29.15
CA ASP A 36 8.23 4.10 28.42
C ASP A 36 8.42 4.15 26.89
N ARG A 37 9.15 3.18 26.37
CA ARG A 37 9.37 3.00 24.94
C ARG A 37 8.44 1.93 24.39
N THR A 38 7.69 2.30 23.39
CA THR A 38 6.88 1.36 22.58
C THR A 38 7.49 1.27 21.19
N GLU A 39 7.85 0.07 20.79
CA GLU A 39 8.49 -0.21 19.51
C GLU A 39 7.66 -1.20 18.70
N VAL A 40 7.79 -1.15 17.37
CA VAL A 40 7.20 -2.13 16.46
C VAL A 40 8.31 -2.98 15.85
N VAL A 41 8.27 -4.29 16.14
CA VAL A 41 9.12 -5.27 15.45
C VAL A 41 8.63 -5.39 14.02
N SER A 42 9.50 -5.13 13.05
CA SER A 42 9.13 -5.12 11.64
C SER A 42 8.73 -6.50 11.11
N GLY A 43 9.39 -7.55 11.60
CA GLY A 43 9.07 -8.92 11.17
C GLY A 43 9.88 -9.99 11.89
N TYR A 44 9.25 -11.12 12.12
CA TYR A 44 9.86 -12.27 12.78
C TYR A 44 10.36 -13.30 11.75
N PRO A 45 11.53 -13.97 12.02
CA PRO A 45 12.31 -13.89 13.26
C PRO A 45 13.47 -12.89 13.24
N TRP A 46 13.78 -12.20 12.13
CA TRP A 46 15.07 -11.51 11.97
C TRP A 46 14.99 -9.98 11.72
N HIS A 47 13.82 -9.43 11.45
CA HIS A 47 13.70 -7.98 11.29
C HIS A 47 13.53 -7.27 12.63
N GLY A 48 14.36 -6.25 12.87
CA GLY A 48 14.29 -5.40 14.03
C GLY A 48 13.25 -4.28 13.90
N VAL A 49 13.51 -3.17 14.60
CA VAL A 49 12.69 -1.95 14.55
C VAL A 49 13.13 -1.09 13.37
N SER A 50 12.19 -0.55 12.61
CA SER A 50 12.43 0.37 11.50
C SER A 50 11.35 1.45 11.48
N GLY A 51 11.74 2.73 11.44
CA GLY A 51 10.79 3.85 11.40
C GLY A 51 9.79 3.73 10.25
N ARG A 52 10.26 3.49 9.02
CA ARG A 52 9.39 3.28 7.86
C ARG A 52 8.37 2.18 8.08
N GLN A 53 8.85 1.01 8.47
CA GLN A 53 7.96 -0.14 8.64
C GLN A 53 7.00 0.07 9.81
N THR A 54 7.44 0.73 10.88
CA THR A 54 6.57 1.13 11.98
C THR A 54 5.44 2.02 11.48
N PHE A 55 5.74 3.12 10.77
CA PHE A 55 4.71 4.03 10.29
C PHE A 55 3.71 3.35 9.36
N VAL A 56 4.16 2.56 8.42
CA VAL A 56 3.28 1.86 7.46
C VAL A 56 2.43 0.78 8.14
N SER A 57 2.93 0.17 9.23
CA SER A 57 2.23 -0.92 9.93
C SER A 57 1.21 -0.40 10.95
N LEU A 58 1.55 0.68 11.67
CA LEU A 58 0.80 1.16 12.84
C LEU A 58 -0.72 1.25 12.63
N PRO A 59 -1.24 1.85 11.54
CA PRO A 59 -2.68 1.95 11.38
C PRO A 59 -3.37 0.58 11.46
N GLY A 60 -2.91 -0.39 10.68
CA GLY A 60 -3.54 -1.71 10.62
C GLY A 60 -3.33 -2.56 11.87
N ILE A 61 -2.13 -2.50 12.48
CA ILE A 61 -1.82 -3.35 13.65
C ILE A 61 -2.29 -2.76 14.98
N THR A 62 -2.70 -1.49 15.01
CA THR A 62 -3.17 -0.82 16.24
C THR A 62 -4.53 -0.15 16.08
N LEU A 63 -4.69 0.85 15.20
CA LEU A 63 -5.92 1.63 15.08
C LEU A 63 -7.11 0.76 14.68
N GLU A 64 -6.93 -0.10 13.67
CA GLU A 64 -7.99 -1.01 13.22
C GLU A 64 -8.38 -2.07 14.27
N GLN A 65 -7.55 -2.21 15.33
CA GLN A 65 -7.79 -3.07 16.47
C GLN A 65 -8.37 -2.31 17.67
N GLY A 66 -8.61 -1.00 17.56
CA GLY A 66 -9.06 -0.14 18.66
C GLY A 66 -7.99 0.14 19.72
N HIS A 67 -6.70 -0.03 19.38
CA HIS A 67 -5.55 0.18 20.27
C HIS A 67 -4.81 1.48 19.92
N LYS A 68 -5.52 2.61 19.90
CA LYS A 68 -4.95 3.92 19.54
C LYS A 68 -3.83 4.38 20.48
N GLU A 69 -3.88 3.97 21.74
CA GLU A 69 -2.86 4.27 22.74
C GLU A 69 -1.51 3.65 22.35
N ASP A 70 -1.51 2.40 21.87
CA ASP A 70 -0.29 1.75 21.35
C ASP A 70 0.29 2.48 20.12
N CYS A 71 -0.58 3.03 19.27
CA CYS A 71 -0.16 3.87 18.14
C CYS A 71 0.51 5.17 18.63
N ILE A 72 -0.13 5.87 19.57
CA ILE A 72 0.38 7.12 20.16
C ILE A 72 1.73 6.87 20.83
N ASP A 73 1.83 5.85 21.70
CA ASP A 73 3.06 5.52 22.44
C ASP A 73 4.23 5.19 21.48
N ALA A 74 3.97 4.49 20.37
CA ALA A 74 4.97 4.19 19.36
C ALA A 74 5.42 5.45 18.59
N LEU A 75 4.46 6.32 18.21
CA LEU A 75 4.75 7.60 17.58
C LEU A 75 5.57 8.51 18.51
N ASP A 76 5.17 8.62 19.76
CA ASP A 76 5.88 9.43 20.77
C ASP A 76 7.30 8.91 21.00
N THR A 77 7.50 7.58 20.99
CA THR A 77 8.82 6.98 21.07
C THR A 77 9.70 7.43 19.90
N LEU A 78 9.20 7.33 18.67
CA LEU A 78 9.95 7.72 17.47
C LEU A 78 10.21 9.23 17.42
N VAL A 79 9.23 10.07 17.80
CA VAL A 79 9.41 11.54 17.82
C VAL A 79 10.46 11.96 18.83
N ARG A 80 10.54 11.34 20.01
CA ARG A 80 11.63 11.60 21.00
C ARG A 80 13.01 11.25 20.44
N GLU A 81 13.10 10.27 19.56
CA GLU A 81 14.35 9.81 18.95
C GLU A 81 14.67 10.52 17.62
N MET A 82 13.75 11.30 17.10
CA MET A 82 13.96 12.07 15.86
C MET A 82 15.15 13.04 16.01
N ARG A 83 15.99 13.12 14.98
CA ARG A 83 17.13 14.05 14.91
C ARG A 83 17.12 14.73 13.55
N ASP A 84 17.19 16.06 13.55
CA ASP A 84 17.22 16.88 12.34
C ASP A 84 16.09 16.56 11.35
N GLY A 85 14.87 16.29 11.85
CA GLY A 85 13.71 15.91 11.03
C GLY A 85 13.77 14.49 10.47
N MET A 86 14.72 13.65 10.92
CA MET A 86 14.87 12.27 10.45
C MET A 86 14.69 11.28 11.60
N PHE A 87 14.07 10.15 11.31
CA PHE A 87 13.91 9.06 12.27
C PHE A 87 15.09 8.10 12.15
N THR A 88 15.92 8.07 13.20
CA THR A 88 17.08 7.20 13.29
C THR A 88 16.65 5.83 13.79
N GLY A 89 16.32 4.92 12.87
CA GLY A 89 16.17 3.50 13.21
C GLY A 89 17.37 2.71 12.72
N ASN A 90 17.89 1.79 13.52
CA ASN A 90 19.05 0.90 13.26
C ASN A 90 20.15 1.46 12.34
N ALA A 91 21.40 1.31 12.73
CA ALA A 91 22.62 1.91 12.19
C ALA A 91 22.85 1.87 10.65
N SER A 92 22.02 1.18 9.90
CA SER A 92 22.05 1.12 8.42
C SER A 92 21.04 2.05 7.73
N ALA A 93 20.15 2.73 8.47
CA ALA A 93 19.08 3.56 7.91
C ALA A 93 19.41 5.06 7.98
N ALA A 94 20.65 5.42 7.71
CA ALA A 94 21.16 6.76 7.96
C ALA A 94 20.41 7.90 7.23
N VAL A 95 19.80 7.70 6.09
CA VAL A 95 18.93 8.71 5.43
C VAL A 95 17.97 8.00 4.47
N ALA A 96 16.79 7.61 4.93
CA ALA A 96 15.74 7.14 4.04
C ALA A 96 14.82 8.30 3.68
N ALA A 97 14.71 8.63 2.40
CA ALA A 97 13.94 9.77 1.93
C ALA A 97 12.41 9.62 2.06
N ASP A 98 11.91 8.42 2.25
CA ASP A 98 10.48 8.15 2.41
C ASP A 98 10.04 7.98 3.87
N ALA A 99 10.93 7.55 4.77
CA ALA A 99 10.55 7.20 6.14
C ALA A 99 9.89 8.36 6.92
N PRO A 100 10.45 9.61 6.92
CA PRO A 100 9.80 10.72 7.60
C PRO A 100 8.45 11.13 6.98
N LEU A 101 8.25 10.86 5.72
CA LEU A 101 7.01 11.21 5.02
C LEU A 101 5.87 10.22 5.34
N TRP A 102 6.19 8.96 5.64
CA TRP A 102 5.23 7.98 6.13
C TRP A 102 4.65 8.35 7.51
N PHE A 103 5.38 9.10 8.32
CA PHE A 103 4.87 9.65 9.58
C PHE A 103 3.58 10.47 9.36
N PHE A 104 3.54 11.35 8.34
CA PHE A 104 2.36 12.15 8.02
C PHE A 104 1.16 11.26 7.64
N TRP A 105 1.39 10.23 6.84
CA TRP A 105 0.33 9.28 6.49
C TRP A 105 -0.23 8.57 7.74
N THR A 106 0.64 8.17 8.66
CA THR A 106 0.20 7.55 9.93
C THR A 106 -0.61 8.53 10.77
N LEU A 107 -0.19 9.80 10.84
CA LEU A 107 -0.94 10.84 11.56
C LEU A 107 -2.32 11.10 10.95
N GLN A 108 -2.47 11.02 9.64
CA GLN A 108 -3.77 11.12 8.96
C GLN A 108 -4.72 10.00 9.39
N GLN A 109 -4.20 8.77 9.54
CA GLN A 109 -5.01 7.66 10.03
C GLN A 109 -5.39 7.87 11.53
N LEU A 110 -4.44 8.30 12.35
CA LEU A 110 -4.68 8.58 13.77
C LEU A 110 -5.64 9.77 13.97
N GLU A 111 -5.63 10.77 13.07
CA GLU A 111 -6.55 11.93 13.15
C GLU A 111 -8.01 11.50 13.17
N ARG A 112 -8.37 10.42 12.49
CA ARG A 112 -9.75 9.88 12.47
C ARG A 112 -10.24 9.47 13.86
N GLU A 113 -9.30 9.10 14.75
CA GLU A 113 -9.58 8.66 16.12
C GLU A 113 -9.52 9.80 17.15
N VAL A 114 -8.59 10.77 16.96
CA VAL A 114 -8.31 11.77 18.00
C VAL A 114 -8.63 13.21 17.57
N GLY A 115 -8.80 13.45 16.28
CA GLY A 115 -9.10 14.75 15.70
C GLY A 115 -7.86 15.65 15.48
N GLY A 116 -7.93 16.49 14.44
CA GLY A 116 -6.82 17.30 13.94
C GLY A 116 -6.22 18.27 14.98
N LYS A 117 -7.03 18.77 15.91
CA LYS A 117 -6.54 19.64 17.00
C LYS A 117 -5.53 18.92 17.90
N GLN A 118 -5.80 17.66 18.22
CA GLN A 118 -4.90 16.87 19.06
C GLN A 118 -3.62 16.53 18.29
N ILE A 119 -3.75 16.13 17.01
CA ILE A 119 -2.61 15.89 16.12
C ILE A 119 -1.70 17.11 16.01
N TRP A 120 -2.26 18.29 15.69
CA TRP A 120 -1.46 19.50 15.54
C TRP A 120 -0.76 19.93 16.83
N LYS A 121 -1.46 19.79 17.96
CA LYS A 121 -0.88 20.09 19.28
C LYS A 121 0.28 19.16 19.64
N ALA A 122 0.14 17.86 19.40
CA ALA A 122 1.14 16.86 19.79
C ALA A 122 2.30 16.78 18.79
N TYR A 123 2.02 16.80 17.48
CA TYR A 123 2.97 16.45 16.43
C TYR A 123 3.28 17.60 15.46
N GLY A 124 2.61 18.74 15.55
CA GLY A 124 2.86 19.91 14.69
C GLY A 124 4.32 20.36 14.69
N PRO A 125 5.01 20.46 15.83
CA PRO A 125 6.46 20.76 15.86
C PRO A 125 7.27 19.76 15.04
N ALA A 126 7.09 18.46 15.23
CA ALA A 126 7.80 17.41 14.50
C ALA A 126 7.49 17.46 12.98
N MET A 127 6.23 17.70 12.60
CA MET A 127 5.84 17.87 11.19
C MET A 127 6.61 19.03 10.54
N LYS A 128 6.72 20.17 11.23
CA LYS A 128 7.47 21.34 10.75
C LYS A 128 8.97 21.05 10.63
N ASP A 129 9.55 20.40 11.62
CA ASP A 129 10.97 20.04 11.61
C ASP A 129 11.32 19.11 10.46
N ILE A 130 10.44 18.12 10.16
CA ILE A 130 10.60 17.23 9.02
C ILE A 130 10.57 18.02 7.70
N LEU A 131 9.52 18.82 7.47
CA LEU A 131 9.38 19.56 6.21
C LEU A 131 10.55 20.54 6.01
N GLU A 132 10.98 21.21 7.07
CA GLU A 132 12.11 22.13 7.04
C GLU A 132 13.43 21.42 6.78
N SER A 133 13.61 20.18 7.26
CA SER A 133 14.81 19.39 6.98
C SER A 133 14.95 19.09 5.46
N TYR A 134 13.86 18.75 4.78
CA TYR A 134 13.87 18.56 3.32
C TYR A 134 14.19 19.86 2.58
N ARG A 135 13.70 21.01 3.05
CA ARG A 135 14.01 22.31 2.47
C ARG A 135 15.49 22.67 2.62
N ARG A 136 16.08 22.42 3.80
CA ARG A 136 17.51 22.66 4.04
C ARG A 136 18.44 21.66 3.37
N GLY A 137 17.91 20.52 3.02
CA GLY A 137 18.67 19.36 2.58
C GLY A 137 19.19 18.51 3.74
N VAL A 138 19.24 17.18 3.54
CA VAL A 138 19.66 16.21 4.53
C VAL A 138 20.87 15.43 4.03
N GLY A 139 22.01 15.59 4.73
CA GLY A 139 23.24 14.84 4.49
C GLY A 139 23.80 14.94 3.07
N GLY A 140 23.43 15.98 2.30
CA GLY A 140 23.81 16.14 0.90
C GLY A 140 23.16 15.11 -0.04
N ARG A 141 22.22 14.31 0.45
CA ARG A 141 21.60 13.20 -0.29
C ARG A 141 20.11 13.40 -0.60
N VAL A 142 19.43 14.18 0.22
CA VAL A 142 18.01 14.53 0.03
C VAL A 142 17.88 16.04 0.03
N ALA A 143 17.17 16.59 -0.95
CA ALA A 143 16.93 18.04 -1.02
C ALA A 143 15.63 18.36 -1.76
N LEU A 144 14.93 19.38 -1.30
CA LEU A 144 13.85 20.04 -2.03
C LEU A 144 14.45 20.94 -3.11
N HIS A 145 14.07 20.74 -4.36
CA HIS A 145 14.50 21.57 -5.48
C HIS A 145 13.50 22.69 -5.80
N ASP A 146 13.93 23.66 -6.61
CA ASP A 146 13.11 24.84 -6.96
C ASP A 146 11.81 24.49 -7.67
N ASN A 147 11.75 23.36 -8.36
CA ASN A 147 10.53 22.83 -8.98
C ASN A 147 9.51 22.27 -7.97
N GLY A 148 9.83 22.25 -6.69
CA GLY A 148 8.98 21.77 -5.61
C GLY A 148 9.05 20.27 -5.38
N LEU A 149 9.90 19.55 -6.10
CA LEU A 149 10.10 18.11 -5.92
C LEU A 149 11.31 17.80 -5.05
N VAL A 150 11.24 16.68 -4.36
CA VAL A 150 12.31 16.13 -3.53
C VAL A 150 13.20 15.23 -4.37
N TRP A 151 14.47 15.62 -4.48
CA TRP A 151 15.54 14.82 -5.04
C TRP A 151 16.19 13.97 -3.95
N ALA A 152 16.39 12.67 -4.21
CA ALA A 152 17.17 11.82 -3.32
C ALA A 152 18.11 10.92 -4.12
N ALA A 153 19.39 10.91 -3.74
CA ALA A 153 20.43 10.17 -4.43
C ALA A 153 21.54 9.71 -3.50
N ALA A 154 22.00 8.48 -3.67
CA ALA A 154 23.20 7.94 -3.04
C ALA A 154 23.67 6.71 -3.83
N ASP A 155 24.99 6.55 -3.98
CA ASP A 155 25.56 5.44 -4.73
C ASP A 155 25.77 4.18 -3.88
N ASP A 156 25.85 4.37 -2.56
CA ASP A 156 26.24 3.36 -1.58
C ASP A 156 25.05 2.84 -0.75
N ILE A 157 23.97 3.60 -0.64
CA ILE A 157 22.78 3.23 0.14
C ILE A 157 21.49 3.47 -0.62
N PRO A 158 20.50 2.58 -0.46
CA PRO A 158 19.16 2.80 -1.03
C PRO A 158 18.40 3.86 -0.24
N MET A 159 17.75 4.79 -0.96
CA MET A 159 17.07 5.94 -0.39
C MET A 159 15.59 5.69 -0.04
N THR A 160 15.03 4.55 -0.44
CA THR A 160 13.61 4.20 -0.27
C THR A 160 13.41 2.78 0.26
N TRP A 161 12.16 2.32 0.29
CA TRP A 161 11.81 0.96 0.69
C TRP A 161 12.41 -0.14 -0.22
N MET A 162 12.79 0.20 -1.45
CA MET A 162 13.49 -0.70 -2.36
C MET A 162 14.98 -0.79 -1.96
N ASN A 163 15.25 -1.43 -0.81
CA ASN A 163 16.47 -1.27 -0.02
C ASN A 163 17.42 -2.48 -0.04
N ALA A 164 17.29 -3.38 -1.00
CA ALA A 164 18.26 -4.48 -1.15
C ALA A 164 19.61 -3.96 -1.64
N VAL A 165 20.68 -4.55 -1.10
CA VAL A 165 22.08 -4.19 -1.41
C VAL A 165 22.85 -5.46 -1.70
N ILE A 166 23.57 -5.49 -2.84
CA ILE A 166 24.46 -6.59 -3.24
C ILE A 166 25.85 -5.98 -3.44
N ASP A 167 26.85 -6.56 -2.79
CA ASP A 167 28.26 -6.12 -2.86
C ASP A 167 28.43 -4.60 -2.61
N GLY A 168 27.70 -4.08 -1.62
CA GLY A 168 27.74 -2.67 -1.23
C GLY A 168 27.05 -1.70 -2.20
N ARG A 169 26.26 -2.19 -3.15
CA ARG A 169 25.51 -1.38 -4.11
C ARG A 169 24.02 -1.65 -4.04
N PRO A 170 23.17 -0.62 -4.10
CA PRO A 170 21.72 -0.80 -4.22
C PRO A 170 21.35 -1.64 -5.45
N VAL A 171 20.46 -2.62 -5.27
CA VAL A 171 19.91 -3.44 -6.36
C VAL A 171 19.07 -2.59 -7.33
N THR A 172 18.42 -1.59 -6.78
CA THR A 172 17.58 -0.63 -7.52
C THR A 172 18.06 0.78 -7.21
N PRO A 173 19.16 1.26 -7.85
CA PRO A 173 19.65 2.63 -7.67
C PRO A 173 18.67 3.58 -8.35
N ARG A 174 17.82 4.23 -7.56
CA ARG A 174 16.75 5.12 -8.03
C ARG A 174 17.13 6.57 -7.70
N ASN A 175 18.33 6.99 -8.18
CA ASN A 175 18.87 8.32 -7.93
C ASN A 175 18.11 9.38 -8.71
N GLY A 176 17.40 10.28 -8.01
CA GLY A 176 16.57 11.29 -8.65
C GLY A 176 15.33 11.66 -7.87
N TYR A 177 14.30 12.06 -8.57
CA TYR A 177 12.95 12.22 -8.03
C TYR A 177 12.24 10.86 -8.05
N GLN A 178 12.04 10.19 -6.92
CA GLN A 178 11.29 8.94 -6.84
C GLN A 178 9.79 9.23 -6.76
N VAL A 179 8.97 8.42 -7.45
CA VAL A 179 7.53 8.66 -7.58
C VAL A 179 6.80 8.63 -6.25
N GLU A 180 7.05 7.61 -5.41
CA GLU A 180 6.41 7.47 -4.10
C GLU A 180 6.90 8.52 -3.10
N VAL A 181 8.17 8.90 -3.15
CA VAL A 181 8.73 9.95 -2.26
C VAL A 181 8.04 11.28 -2.55
N ASN A 182 7.89 11.64 -3.83
CA ASN A 182 7.25 12.89 -4.21
C ASN A 182 5.74 12.90 -4.00
N ALA A 183 5.08 11.74 -4.12
CA ALA A 183 3.68 11.59 -3.74
C ALA A 183 3.48 11.79 -2.23
N LEU A 184 4.33 11.15 -1.42
CA LEU A 184 4.31 11.31 0.04
C LEU A 184 4.67 12.73 0.47
N TRP A 185 5.62 13.37 -0.20
CA TRP A 185 6.01 14.77 0.03
C TRP A 185 4.82 15.72 -0.17
N TYR A 186 4.15 15.61 -1.32
CA TYR A 186 2.96 16.41 -1.59
C TYR A 186 1.87 16.20 -0.54
N ASN A 187 1.58 14.94 -0.22
CA ASN A 187 0.62 14.59 0.82
C ASN A 187 1.00 15.19 2.18
N ALA A 188 2.27 15.14 2.58
CA ALA A 188 2.76 15.68 3.84
C ALA A 188 2.61 17.21 3.92
N VAL A 189 2.97 17.92 2.85
CA VAL A 189 2.86 19.38 2.77
C VAL A 189 1.40 19.83 2.81
N CYS A 190 0.53 19.20 2.01
CA CYS A 190 -0.91 19.53 1.99
C CYS A 190 -1.57 19.28 3.34
N TYR A 191 -1.28 18.16 3.98
CA TYR A 191 -1.81 17.82 5.29
C TYR A 191 -1.34 18.80 6.37
N ALA A 192 -0.05 19.13 6.41
CA ALA A 192 0.47 20.11 7.36
C ALA A 192 -0.14 21.50 7.16
N LEU A 193 -0.33 21.93 5.91
CA LEU A 193 -0.98 23.18 5.58
C LEU A 193 -2.45 23.22 6.02
N GLU A 194 -3.19 22.13 5.83
CA GLU A 194 -4.58 22.02 6.27
C GLU A 194 -4.69 22.19 7.80
N LEU A 195 -3.86 21.44 8.56
CA LEU A 195 -3.86 21.54 10.01
C LEU A 195 -3.39 22.91 10.49
N ALA A 196 -2.33 23.48 9.91
CA ALA A 196 -1.84 24.82 10.25
C ALA A 196 -2.91 25.88 10.01
N GLY A 197 -3.64 25.80 8.89
CA GLY A 197 -4.75 26.70 8.58
C GLY A 197 -5.89 26.60 9.58
N LYS A 198 -6.32 25.37 9.91
CA LYS A 198 -7.36 25.10 10.91
C LYS A 198 -6.98 25.57 12.32
N HIS A 199 -5.68 25.62 12.63
CA HIS A 199 -5.18 26.00 13.96
C HIS A 199 -4.46 27.34 13.99
N ALA A 200 -4.70 28.19 12.98
CA ALA A 200 -4.26 29.59 12.89
C ALA A 200 -2.74 29.81 12.92
N ASP A 201 -1.95 28.85 12.44
CA ASP A 201 -0.51 29.02 12.23
C ASP A 201 -0.23 29.77 10.91
N LYS A 202 -0.52 31.07 10.91
CA LYS A 202 -0.41 31.92 9.72
C LYS A 202 1.02 32.00 9.16
N ALA A 203 2.03 31.89 10.03
CA ALA A 203 3.41 31.97 9.61
C ALA A 203 3.81 30.75 8.77
N PHE A 204 3.43 29.58 9.22
CA PHE A 204 3.65 28.33 8.48
C PHE A 204 2.89 28.34 7.16
N VAL A 205 1.60 28.68 7.18
CA VAL A 205 0.77 28.75 5.95
C VAL A 205 1.44 29.66 4.93
N LYS A 206 1.81 30.89 5.31
CA LYS A 206 2.45 31.86 4.40
C LYS A 206 3.77 31.36 3.81
N ALA A 207 4.53 30.56 4.57
CA ALA A 207 5.83 30.04 4.13
C ALA A 207 5.72 28.86 3.15
N TRP A 208 4.58 28.14 3.15
CA TRP A 208 4.43 26.88 2.45
C TRP A 208 3.27 26.84 1.44
N GLU A 209 2.30 27.76 1.47
CA GLU A 209 1.07 27.73 0.67
C GLU A 209 1.28 27.67 -0.85
N SER A 210 2.40 28.21 -1.36
CA SER A 210 2.70 28.21 -2.79
C SER A 210 3.30 26.90 -3.30
N LEU A 211 3.77 26.04 -2.39
CA LEU A 211 4.54 24.84 -2.76
C LEU A 211 3.66 23.74 -3.42
N PRO A 212 2.45 23.41 -2.92
CA PRO A 212 1.64 22.34 -3.50
C PRO A 212 1.36 22.50 -4.99
N ALA A 213 0.97 23.67 -5.44
CA ALA A 213 0.67 23.91 -6.85
C ALA A 213 1.90 23.68 -7.76
N ARG A 214 3.07 24.14 -7.31
CA ARG A 214 4.33 23.94 -8.03
C ARG A 214 4.75 22.46 -8.05
N THR A 215 4.68 21.78 -6.91
CA THR A 215 4.97 20.35 -6.80
C THR A 215 4.06 19.53 -7.73
N GLN A 216 2.75 19.80 -7.73
CA GLN A 216 1.79 19.11 -8.59
C GLN A 216 2.11 19.31 -10.08
N ALA A 217 2.35 20.55 -10.51
CA ALA A 217 2.67 20.85 -11.89
C ALA A 217 3.92 20.10 -12.36
N SER A 218 5.02 20.20 -11.60
CA SER A 218 6.27 19.51 -11.92
C SER A 218 6.16 18.00 -11.86
N PHE A 219 5.37 17.46 -10.93
CA PHE A 219 5.17 16.02 -10.82
C PHE A 219 4.46 15.46 -12.06
N VAL A 220 3.37 16.06 -12.48
CA VAL A 220 2.62 15.61 -13.66
C VAL A 220 3.47 15.75 -14.93
N GLU A 221 4.19 16.85 -15.07
CA GLU A 221 5.05 17.10 -16.22
C GLU A 221 6.18 16.06 -16.35
N LEU A 222 6.85 15.73 -15.23
CA LEU A 222 8.05 14.89 -15.28
C LEU A 222 7.73 13.39 -15.20
N PHE A 223 6.68 12.99 -14.48
CA PHE A 223 6.40 11.56 -14.22
C PHE A 223 5.39 10.95 -15.18
N ARG A 224 4.49 11.73 -15.80
CA ARG A 224 3.51 11.16 -16.73
C ARG A 224 4.21 10.69 -18.00
N LEU A 225 4.14 9.37 -18.25
CA LEU A 225 4.66 8.76 -19.46
C LEU A 225 3.62 8.77 -20.59
N PRO A 226 4.04 8.82 -21.85
CA PRO A 226 3.12 8.72 -23.00
C PRO A 226 2.30 7.44 -23.01
N GLU A 227 2.81 6.38 -22.38
CA GLU A 227 2.17 5.07 -22.25
C GLU A 227 1.01 5.06 -21.24
N GLY A 228 0.71 6.18 -20.56
CA GLY A 228 -0.43 6.35 -19.65
C GLY A 228 -0.18 5.92 -18.21
N TYR A 229 1.08 5.75 -17.78
CA TYR A 229 1.43 5.49 -16.39
C TYR A 229 2.56 6.41 -15.93
N LEU A 230 3.02 6.26 -14.67
CA LEU A 230 4.07 7.12 -14.11
C LEU A 230 5.44 6.46 -14.19
N ALA A 231 6.47 7.25 -14.49
CA ALA A 231 7.87 6.86 -14.32
C ALA A 231 8.13 6.41 -12.87
N ASP A 232 8.96 5.40 -12.68
CA ASP A 232 9.34 4.93 -11.35
C ASP A 232 10.18 5.98 -10.60
N PHE A 233 11.10 6.61 -11.31
CA PHE A 233 11.83 7.80 -10.88
C PHE A 233 12.25 8.63 -12.09
N VAL A 234 12.65 9.88 -11.85
CA VAL A 234 13.23 10.75 -12.87
C VAL A 234 14.63 11.14 -12.43
N GLY A 235 15.63 10.59 -13.11
CA GLY A 235 17.05 10.82 -12.85
C GLY A 235 17.64 11.86 -13.80
N THR A 236 18.98 11.99 -13.79
CA THR A 236 19.74 12.85 -14.72
C THR A 236 19.57 12.45 -16.18
N ASP A 237 19.37 11.16 -16.44
CA ASP A 237 19.19 10.59 -17.79
C ASP A 237 17.74 10.59 -18.26
N GLY A 238 16.83 11.17 -17.46
CA GLY A 238 15.40 11.24 -17.71
C GLY A 238 14.57 10.22 -16.94
N PRO A 239 13.31 9.99 -17.36
CA PRO A 239 12.38 9.13 -16.65
C PRO A 239 12.69 7.64 -16.84
N ASP A 240 12.72 6.88 -15.73
CA ASP A 240 12.74 5.42 -15.74
C ASP A 240 11.35 4.87 -16.08
N LYS A 241 11.26 4.12 -17.18
CA LYS A 241 10.00 3.58 -17.70
C LYS A 241 9.67 2.18 -17.17
N SER A 242 10.42 1.68 -16.20
CA SER A 242 10.16 0.38 -15.59
C SER A 242 8.79 0.41 -14.91
N THR A 243 7.91 -0.53 -15.28
CA THR A 243 6.62 -0.67 -14.62
C THR A 243 6.84 -1.31 -13.25
N ARG A 244 6.83 -0.47 -12.21
CA ARG A 244 7.01 -0.82 -10.79
C ARG A 244 5.81 -0.37 -9.96
N PRO A 245 5.58 -0.97 -8.79
CA PRO A 245 4.37 -0.71 -7.99
C PRO A 245 4.37 0.64 -7.29
N ASN A 246 5.50 1.35 -7.23
CA ASN A 246 5.66 2.59 -6.46
C ASN A 246 4.66 3.68 -6.87
N MET A 247 4.26 3.72 -8.14
CA MET A 247 3.27 4.66 -8.66
C MET A 247 1.89 4.54 -7.99
N ILE A 248 1.54 3.36 -7.39
CA ILE A 248 0.24 3.19 -6.75
C ILE A 248 0.10 4.03 -5.48
N VAL A 249 1.22 4.36 -4.83
CA VAL A 249 1.23 5.23 -3.66
C VAL A 249 0.65 6.60 -4.02
N ALA A 250 0.98 7.15 -5.19
CA ALA A 250 0.44 8.44 -5.66
C ALA A 250 -1.10 8.43 -5.85
N CYS A 251 -1.70 7.25 -6.04
CA CYS A 251 -3.16 7.10 -6.14
C CYS A 251 -3.84 6.77 -4.81
N GLY A 252 -3.13 6.14 -3.86
CA GLY A 252 -3.69 5.65 -2.61
C GLY A 252 -3.57 6.60 -1.41
N LEU A 253 -2.93 7.76 -1.56
CA LEU A 253 -2.84 8.79 -0.52
C LEU A 253 -4.09 9.68 -0.48
N ASP A 254 -4.32 10.40 0.63
CA ASP A 254 -5.48 11.27 0.78
C ASP A 254 -5.34 12.56 -0.07
N TYR A 255 -4.14 13.16 -0.13
CA TYR A 255 -3.86 14.29 -1.01
C TYR A 255 -3.13 13.79 -2.27
N LYS A 256 -3.78 13.97 -3.42
CA LYS A 256 -3.34 13.44 -4.72
C LYS A 256 -3.00 14.56 -5.69
N MET A 257 -1.95 14.35 -6.49
CA MET A 257 -1.57 15.25 -7.58
C MET A 257 -2.24 14.91 -8.91
N LEU A 258 -2.74 13.67 -9.04
CA LEU A 258 -3.27 13.12 -10.28
C LEU A 258 -4.76 13.39 -10.41
N ASP A 259 -5.21 13.69 -11.62
CA ASP A 259 -6.63 13.68 -11.96
C ASP A 259 -7.17 12.23 -12.03
N GLU A 260 -8.50 12.09 -12.09
CA GLU A 260 -9.18 10.79 -12.10
C GLU A 260 -8.77 9.93 -13.31
N GLU A 261 -8.55 10.55 -14.48
CA GLU A 261 -8.17 9.85 -15.70
C GLU A 261 -6.79 9.19 -15.55
N LEU A 262 -5.79 9.93 -15.08
CA LEU A 262 -4.45 9.40 -14.88
C LEU A 262 -4.40 8.38 -13.73
N GLN A 263 -5.19 8.58 -12.66
CA GLN A 263 -5.33 7.57 -11.60
C GLN A 263 -5.88 6.25 -12.15
N LEU A 264 -6.91 6.29 -13.01
CA LEU A 264 -7.46 5.11 -13.67
C LEU A 264 -6.45 4.40 -14.55
N GLU A 265 -5.63 5.14 -15.29
CA GLU A 265 -4.57 4.56 -16.12
C GLU A 265 -3.48 3.87 -15.29
N VAL A 266 -3.06 4.50 -14.18
CA VAL A 266 -2.13 3.89 -13.22
C VAL A 266 -2.72 2.61 -12.61
N ILE A 267 -3.96 2.65 -12.13
CA ILE A 267 -4.65 1.49 -11.55
C ILE A 267 -4.75 0.35 -12.59
N ARG A 268 -5.10 0.67 -13.83
CA ARG A 268 -5.17 -0.30 -14.92
C ARG A 268 -3.81 -0.95 -15.19
N THR A 269 -2.75 -0.15 -15.26
CA THR A 269 -1.37 -0.61 -15.48
C THR A 269 -0.91 -1.52 -14.33
N VAL A 270 -1.12 -1.11 -13.07
CA VAL A 270 -0.80 -1.92 -11.88
C VAL A 270 -1.57 -3.24 -11.90
N ARG A 271 -2.88 -3.19 -12.16
CA ARG A 271 -3.73 -4.39 -12.25
C ARG A 271 -3.25 -5.36 -13.33
N GLN A 272 -2.91 -4.85 -14.50
CA GLN A 272 -2.54 -5.67 -15.66
C GLN A 272 -1.16 -6.31 -15.51
N HIS A 273 -0.20 -5.58 -14.95
CA HIS A 273 1.21 -5.98 -14.98
C HIS A 273 1.78 -6.40 -13.63
N LEU A 274 1.21 -5.92 -12.52
CA LEU A 274 1.81 -6.08 -11.20
C LEU A 274 0.93 -6.84 -10.20
N LEU A 275 -0.39 -6.80 -10.32
CA LEU A 275 -1.28 -7.47 -9.37
C LEU A 275 -1.16 -8.99 -9.47
N THR A 276 -0.91 -9.62 -8.32
CA THR A 276 -0.97 -11.07 -8.11
C THR A 276 -2.02 -11.38 -7.04
N PRO A 277 -2.37 -12.64 -6.81
CA PRO A 277 -3.24 -13.00 -5.68
C PRO A 277 -2.69 -12.60 -4.31
N LYS A 278 -1.36 -12.44 -4.17
CA LYS A 278 -0.66 -12.29 -2.89
C LYS A 278 0.01 -10.93 -2.68
N GLY A 279 -0.02 -10.03 -3.66
CA GLY A 279 0.67 -8.75 -3.56
C GLY A 279 0.87 -8.07 -4.90
N LEU A 280 1.63 -6.97 -4.90
CA LEU A 280 2.07 -6.32 -6.12
C LEU A 280 3.52 -6.71 -6.45
N ARG A 281 3.76 -7.13 -7.70
CA ARG A 281 5.11 -7.38 -8.24
C ARG A 281 5.95 -6.12 -8.13
N THR A 282 7.21 -6.26 -7.74
CA THR A 282 8.17 -5.15 -7.69
C THR A 282 8.67 -4.73 -9.07
N LEU A 283 8.47 -5.57 -10.09
CA LEU A 283 8.78 -5.29 -11.49
C LEU A 283 7.83 -6.08 -12.39
N SER A 284 7.44 -5.48 -13.51
CA SER A 284 6.61 -6.15 -14.52
C SER A 284 7.35 -7.33 -15.17
N PRO A 285 6.66 -8.48 -15.43
CA PRO A 285 7.23 -9.60 -16.18
C PRO A 285 7.68 -9.27 -17.61
N ARG A 286 7.32 -8.11 -18.13
CA ARG A 286 7.78 -7.62 -19.44
C ARG A 286 9.20 -7.05 -19.42
N ASN A 287 9.73 -6.76 -18.23
CA ASN A 287 11.08 -6.25 -18.07
C ASN A 287 12.10 -7.40 -18.11
N LEU A 288 13.23 -7.19 -18.78
CA LEU A 288 14.28 -8.20 -18.92
C LEU A 288 14.95 -8.58 -17.59
N LEU A 289 14.89 -7.72 -16.58
CA LEU A 289 15.42 -7.95 -15.24
C LEU A 289 14.43 -8.69 -14.33
N TYR A 290 13.24 -9.04 -14.83
CA TYR A 290 12.22 -9.70 -14.01
C TYR A 290 12.69 -11.06 -13.49
N LYS A 291 12.56 -11.24 -12.18
CA LYS A 291 12.80 -12.53 -11.50
C LYS A 291 11.67 -12.75 -10.47
N GLY A 292 10.67 -13.52 -10.85
CA GLY A 292 9.43 -13.70 -10.07
C GLY A 292 9.54 -14.67 -8.90
N SER A 293 10.61 -15.49 -8.81
CA SER A 293 10.79 -16.48 -7.74
C SER A 293 12.06 -16.24 -6.94
N LEU A 294 11.98 -16.46 -5.62
CA LEU A 294 13.10 -16.48 -4.69
C LEU A 294 13.61 -17.90 -4.43
N GLU A 295 13.01 -18.91 -5.04
CA GLU A 295 13.39 -20.30 -4.83
C GLU A 295 14.79 -20.57 -5.37
N GLY A 296 15.61 -21.27 -4.57
CA GLY A 296 17.01 -21.52 -4.91
C GLY A 296 17.89 -20.27 -4.82
N GLY A 297 19.05 -20.34 -5.39
CA GLY A 297 19.97 -19.21 -5.53
C GLY A 297 20.71 -18.79 -4.25
N SER A 298 21.69 -17.92 -4.46
CA SER A 298 22.47 -17.27 -3.40
C SER A 298 21.62 -16.20 -2.66
N PRO A 299 22.07 -15.70 -1.51
CA PRO A 299 21.46 -14.55 -0.87
C PRO A 299 21.32 -13.34 -1.81
N ALA A 300 22.35 -13.06 -2.62
CA ALA A 300 22.32 -11.96 -3.59
C ALA A 300 21.23 -12.15 -4.67
N GLU A 301 21.03 -13.37 -5.18
CA GLU A 301 19.97 -13.65 -6.15
C GLU A 301 18.57 -13.49 -5.54
N ARG A 302 18.41 -13.84 -4.26
CA ARG A 302 17.15 -13.59 -3.52
C ARG A 302 16.90 -12.10 -3.29
N ASP A 303 17.93 -11.34 -2.88
CA ASP A 303 17.87 -9.89 -2.72
C ASP A 303 17.52 -9.19 -4.04
N PHE A 304 18.10 -9.67 -5.14
CA PHE A 304 17.78 -9.18 -6.48
C PHE A 304 16.30 -9.46 -6.83
N ALA A 305 15.84 -10.69 -6.67
CA ALA A 305 14.46 -11.09 -6.95
C ALA A 305 13.46 -10.33 -6.08
N GLY A 306 13.78 -10.08 -4.80
CA GLY A 306 12.98 -9.32 -3.86
C GLY A 306 12.61 -7.90 -4.35
N LYS A 307 13.46 -7.29 -5.19
CA LYS A 307 13.24 -5.94 -5.75
C LYS A 307 13.01 -5.93 -7.26
N ASN A 308 13.11 -7.08 -7.95
CA ASN A 308 12.91 -7.19 -9.38
C ASN A 308 11.92 -8.29 -9.80
N GLY A 309 10.90 -8.54 -9.00
CA GLY A 309 9.85 -9.50 -9.38
C GLY A 309 8.89 -9.82 -8.25
N SER A 310 9.38 -10.21 -7.10
CA SER A 310 8.56 -10.68 -5.96
C SER A 310 7.34 -9.83 -5.66
N ALA A 311 6.29 -10.46 -5.18
CA ALA A 311 5.04 -9.82 -4.82
C ALA A 311 5.01 -9.40 -3.34
N TRP A 312 4.68 -8.14 -3.08
CA TRP A 312 4.67 -7.56 -1.75
C TRP A 312 3.24 -7.20 -1.31
N PRO A 313 2.73 -7.80 -0.20
CA PRO A 313 1.37 -7.58 0.28
C PRO A 313 1.09 -6.15 0.74
N TRP A 314 2.06 -5.48 1.39
CA TRP A 314 1.85 -4.18 2.02
C TRP A 314 1.36 -3.08 1.06
N LEU A 315 1.67 -3.19 -0.22
CA LEU A 315 1.23 -2.26 -1.26
C LEU A 315 -0.25 -2.42 -1.65
N LEU A 316 -0.86 -3.57 -1.33
CA LEU A 316 -2.26 -3.84 -1.67
C LEU A 316 -3.23 -2.86 -0.99
N GLN A 317 -2.92 -2.36 0.21
CA GLN A 317 -3.77 -1.37 0.88
C GLN A 317 -3.90 -0.08 0.06
N PHE A 318 -2.81 0.38 -0.57
CA PHE A 318 -2.83 1.56 -1.44
C PHE A 318 -3.54 1.28 -2.76
N TYR A 319 -3.40 0.08 -3.30
CA TYR A 319 -4.14 -0.36 -4.48
C TYR A 319 -5.65 -0.40 -4.22
N VAL A 320 -6.09 -1.01 -3.13
CA VAL A 320 -7.50 -1.09 -2.76
C VAL A 320 -8.06 0.30 -2.46
N LYS A 321 -7.32 1.14 -1.71
CA LYS A 321 -7.70 2.53 -1.44
C LYS A 321 -7.86 3.33 -2.73
N ALA A 322 -6.89 3.24 -3.65
CA ALA A 322 -6.98 3.91 -4.96
C ALA A 322 -8.20 3.47 -5.76
N CYS A 323 -8.48 2.17 -5.79
CA CYS A 323 -9.67 1.62 -6.45
C CYS A 323 -10.98 2.13 -5.80
N PHE A 324 -11.04 2.16 -4.47
CA PHE A 324 -12.21 2.61 -3.72
C PHE A 324 -12.46 4.11 -3.86
N ASP A 325 -11.43 4.91 -4.00
CA ASP A 325 -11.55 6.35 -4.24
C ASP A 325 -12.13 6.66 -5.63
N ILE A 326 -11.94 5.78 -6.60
CA ILE A 326 -12.56 5.88 -7.92
C ILE A 326 -14.03 5.42 -7.88
N ASP A 327 -14.27 4.19 -7.44
CA ASP A 327 -15.61 3.63 -7.32
C ASP A 327 -15.61 2.42 -6.38
N ARG A 328 -16.01 2.67 -5.14
CA ARG A 328 -15.98 1.66 -4.09
C ARG A 328 -16.84 0.44 -4.41
N ASP A 329 -18.01 0.64 -5.01
CA ASP A 329 -18.95 -0.44 -5.30
C ASP A 329 -18.47 -1.35 -6.43
N VAL A 330 -17.89 -0.77 -7.46
CA VAL A 330 -17.32 -1.51 -8.60
C VAL A 330 -16.12 -2.37 -8.15
N PHE A 331 -15.30 -1.87 -7.23
CA PHE A 331 -14.08 -2.57 -6.83
C PHE A 331 -14.22 -3.42 -5.55
N LEU A 332 -15.34 -3.34 -4.83
CA LEU A 332 -15.57 -4.13 -3.62
C LEU A 332 -15.43 -5.66 -3.82
N PRO A 333 -15.94 -6.27 -4.90
CA PRO A 333 -15.75 -7.70 -5.15
C PRO A 333 -14.28 -8.09 -5.30
N GLN A 334 -13.46 -7.24 -5.96
CA GLN A 334 -12.02 -7.48 -6.10
C GLN A 334 -11.30 -7.34 -4.76
N ALA A 335 -11.64 -6.36 -3.93
CA ALA A 335 -11.06 -6.20 -2.61
C ALA A 335 -11.35 -7.43 -1.71
N ARG A 336 -12.57 -7.97 -1.76
CA ARG A 336 -12.93 -9.23 -1.08
C ARG A 336 -12.15 -10.43 -1.59
N GLU A 337 -11.92 -10.52 -2.90
CA GLU A 337 -11.11 -11.58 -3.51
C GLU A 337 -9.64 -11.49 -3.05
N ILE A 338 -9.07 -10.27 -3.01
CA ILE A 338 -7.72 -10.02 -2.50
C ILE A 338 -7.62 -10.48 -1.05
N LEU A 339 -8.58 -10.13 -0.20
CA LEU A 339 -8.58 -10.53 1.21
C LEU A 339 -8.67 -12.05 1.36
N ALA A 340 -9.56 -12.71 0.62
CA ALA A 340 -9.78 -14.16 0.69
C ALA A 340 -8.55 -14.96 0.24
N ASN A 341 -7.69 -14.42 -0.61
CA ASN A 341 -6.49 -15.10 -1.07
C ASN A 341 -5.47 -15.35 0.05
N PHE A 342 -5.58 -14.69 1.21
CA PHE A 342 -4.67 -14.87 2.34
C PHE A 342 -5.16 -15.91 3.36
N ASP A 343 -6.41 -16.37 3.28
CA ASP A 343 -7.00 -17.27 4.29
C ASP A 343 -6.25 -18.63 4.39
N GLU A 344 -5.78 -19.16 3.26
CA GLU A 344 -5.00 -20.40 3.25
C GLU A 344 -3.58 -20.24 3.81
N ASP A 345 -2.99 -19.04 3.72
CA ASP A 345 -1.61 -18.80 4.11
C ASP A 345 -1.38 -18.91 5.61
N ILE A 346 -2.35 -18.46 6.41
CA ILE A 346 -2.25 -18.51 7.87
C ILE A 346 -2.15 -19.93 8.44
N GLN A 347 -2.44 -20.95 7.62
CA GLN A 347 -2.37 -22.36 8.01
C GLN A 347 -1.08 -23.04 7.56
N SER A 348 -0.39 -22.47 6.57
CA SER A 348 0.73 -23.16 5.88
C SER A 348 2.10 -22.53 6.17
N TYR A 349 2.20 -21.20 6.24
CA TYR A 349 3.47 -20.51 6.46
C TYR A 349 3.31 -19.41 7.51
N GLY A 350 4.12 -19.48 8.58
CA GLY A 350 4.04 -18.52 9.69
C GLY A 350 2.84 -18.64 10.62
N ILE A 351 2.02 -19.62 10.46
CA ILE A 351 0.79 -20.02 11.22
C ILE A 351 0.13 -18.88 12.00
N GLY A 352 -0.96 -18.36 11.45
CA GLY A 352 -1.72 -17.26 12.04
C GLY A 352 -1.19 -15.87 11.70
N SER A 353 -0.25 -15.75 10.74
CA SER A 353 0.33 -14.48 10.30
C SER A 353 0.53 -14.43 8.78
N ILE A 354 0.96 -13.29 8.26
CA ILE A 354 1.27 -13.09 6.85
C ILE A 354 2.77 -12.80 6.72
N CYS A 355 3.41 -13.44 5.75
CA CYS A 355 4.83 -13.31 5.49
C CYS A 355 5.18 -11.97 4.81
N GLU A 356 6.49 -11.74 4.67
CA GLU A 356 7.04 -10.50 4.12
C GLU A 356 6.69 -10.30 2.65
N LEU A 357 6.88 -11.33 1.84
CA LEU A 357 6.69 -11.30 0.38
C LEU A 357 6.40 -12.70 -0.14
N TYR A 358 6.02 -12.78 -1.41
CA TYR A 358 5.69 -14.00 -2.10
C TYR A 358 6.46 -14.10 -3.43
N ASP A 359 6.65 -15.32 -3.91
CA ASP A 359 6.94 -15.50 -5.32
C ASP A 359 5.83 -14.87 -6.14
N ALA A 360 6.20 -14.18 -7.20
CA ALA A 360 5.22 -13.47 -8.03
C ALA A 360 4.64 -14.33 -9.16
N ASP A 361 5.20 -15.52 -9.35
CA ASP A 361 4.75 -16.53 -10.30
C ASP A 361 4.13 -17.72 -9.56
N PRO A 362 3.19 -18.46 -10.18
CA PRO A 362 2.59 -19.63 -9.54
C PRO A 362 3.65 -20.66 -9.07
N PRO A 363 3.49 -21.25 -7.90
CA PRO A 363 2.31 -21.27 -7.03
C PRO A 363 2.20 -20.11 -6.04
N TYR A 364 2.93 -19.00 -6.20
CA TYR A 364 2.93 -17.83 -5.31
C TYR A 364 3.38 -18.18 -3.88
N ALA A 365 4.47 -18.93 -3.78
CA ALA A 365 4.97 -19.42 -2.50
C ALA A 365 5.36 -18.28 -1.54
N SER A 366 5.04 -18.46 -0.26
CA SER A 366 5.42 -17.55 0.82
C SER A 366 6.92 -17.47 1.01
N ARG A 367 7.49 -16.27 1.21
CA ARG A 367 8.93 -16.02 1.31
C ARG A 367 9.25 -14.95 2.36
N GLY A 368 10.53 -14.77 2.65
CA GLY A 368 11.04 -13.77 3.58
C GLY A 368 10.68 -14.06 5.03
N ALA A 369 10.53 -13.04 5.85
CA ALA A 369 10.11 -13.17 7.24
C ALA A 369 8.73 -13.83 7.32
N ILE A 370 8.60 -14.83 8.19
CA ILE A 370 7.37 -15.64 8.30
C ILE A 370 6.17 -14.84 8.84
N SER A 371 6.44 -13.73 9.51
CA SER A 371 5.43 -12.84 10.10
C SER A 371 5.92 -11.42 9.97
N GLN A 372 5.21 -10.59 9.19
CA GLN A 372 5.67 -9.25 8.83
C GLN A 372 4.61 -8.19 9.17
N ALA A 373 5.00 -7.18 9.96
CA ALA A 373 4.09 -6.17 10.50
C ALA A 373 3.33 -5.40 9.42
N TRP A 374 4.00 -4.91 8.37
CA TRP A 374 3.32 -4.15 7.32
C TRP A 374 2.45 -5.00 6.40
N SER A 375 2.74 -6.33 6.25
CA SER A 375 1.87 -7.25 5.52
C SER A 375 0.59 -7.51 6.30
N VAL A 376 0.69 -7.83 7.59
CA VAL A 376 -0.45 -8.00 8.50
C VAL A 376 -1.26 -6.71 8.59
N GLY A 377 -0.59 -5.57 8.81
CA GLY A 377 -1.24 -4.26 8.88
C GLY A 377 -2.00 -3.89 7.62
N ALA A 378 -1.42 -4.15 6.44
CA ALA A 378 -2.08 -3.87 5.15
C ALA A 378 -3.35 -4.70 4.95
N VAL A 379 -3.31 -5.99 5.30
CA VAL A 379 -4.49 -6.86 5.15
C VAL A 379 -5.59 -6.47 6.15
N LEU A 380 -5.24 -6.08 7.37
CA LEU A 380 -6.20 -5.54 8.34
C LEU A 380 -6.80 -4.21 7.89
N ASN A 381 -6.00 -3.30 7.30
CA ASN A 381 -6.52 -2.07 6.70
C ASN A 381 -7.50 -2.36 5.54
N ILE A 382 -7.18 -3.33 4.67
CA ILE A 382 -8.10 -3.75 3.59
C ILE A 382 -9.40 -4.30 4.17
N HIS A 383 -9.32 -5.14 5.20
CA HIS A 383 -10.50 -5.66 5.91
C HIS A 383 -11.37 -4.52 6.46
N SER A 384 -10.76 -3.52 7.09
CA SER A 384 -11.48 -2.36 7.62
C SER A 384 -12.18 -1.56 6.53
N MET A 385 -11.49 -1.24 5.43
CA MET A 385 -12.09 -0.54 4.28
C MET A 385 -13.32 -1.29 3.72
N ILE A 386 -13.26 -2.63 3.67
CA ILE A 386 -14.39 -3.48 3.23
C ILE A 386 -15.53 -3.43 4.26
N ARG A 387 -15.20 -3.52 5.55
CA ARG A 387 -16.16 -3.50 6.66
C ARG A 387 -16.93 -2.18 6.73
N GLU A 388 -16.24 -1.06 6.61
CA GLU A 388 -16.84 0.29 6.59
C GLU A 388 -17.88 0.40 5.48
N ARG A 389 -17.57 -0.01 4.26
CA ARG A 389 -18.50 0.01 3.14
C ARG A 389 -19.73 -0.87 3.39
N THR A 390 -19.51 -2.09 3.90
CA THR A 390 -20.62 -3.01 4.23
C THR A 390 -21.56 -2.42 5.30
N GLN A 391 -21.02 -1.68 6.28
CA GLN A 391 -21.82 -0.99 7.29
C GLN A 391 -22.58 0.21 6.71
N GLU A 392 -21.97 0.96 5.79
CA GLU A 392 -22.64 2.05 5.06
C GLU A 392 -23.80 1.52 4.24
N GLU A 393 -23.62 0.46 3.44
CA GLU A 393 -24.68 -0.21 2.68
C GLU A 393 -25.84 -0.65 3.58
N ALA A 394 -25.53 -1.21 4.76
CA ALA A 394 -26.54 -1.62 5.72
C ALA A 394 -27.32 -0.44 6.30
N ARG A 395 -26.66 0.73 6.49
CA ARG A 395 -27.31 1.97 6.97
C ARG A 395 -28.18 2.58 5.86
N GLU A 396 -27.67 2.67 4.65
CA GLU A 396 -28.38 3.16 3.46
C GLU A 396 -29.66 2.34 3.20
N SER A 397 -29.54 1.01 3.22
CA SER A 397 -30.66 0.08 3.07
C SER A 397 -31.74 0.26 4.15
N LYS A 398 -31.33 0.45 5.43
CA LYS A 398 -32.26 0.72 6.53
C LYS A 398 -32.97 2.08 6.34
N THR A 399 -32.25 3.08 5.84
CA THR A 399 -32.81 4.43 5.62
C THR A 399 -33.77 4.42 4.45
N ALA A 400 -33.42 3.75 3.34
CA ALA A 400 -34.30 3.55 2.19
C ALA A 400 -35.56 2.77 2.57
N GLY A 401 -35.43 1.72 3.39
CA GLY A 401 -36.55 0.96 3.92
C GLY A 401 -37.49 1.77 4.83
N LYS A 402 -36.93 2.70 5.62
CA LYS A 402 -37.74 3.65 6.41
C LYS A 402 -38.45 4.69 5.54
N ALA A 403 -37.76 5.23 4.52
CA ALA A 403 -38.35 6.17 3.57
C ALA A 403 -39.48 5.52 2.75
N ALA A 404 -39.28 4.29 2.29
CA ALA A 404 -40.30 3.50 1.57
C ALA A 404 -41.51 3.19 2.45
N LYS A 405 -41.32 2.97 3.77
CA LYS A 405 -42.42 2.77 4.73
C LYS A 405 -43.15 4.09 5.04
N ALA A 406 -42.47 5.24 5.02
CA ALA A 406 -43.07 6.55 5.24
C ALA A 406 -43.92 7.03 4.05
N VAL A 407 -43.63 6.56 2.84
CA VAL A 407 -44.38 6.94 1.62
C VAL A 407 -45.69 6.12 1.45
N LYS A 408 -45.89 5.01 2.18
CA LYS A 408 -47.11 4.16 2.08
C LYS A 408 -48.44 4.77 2.61
N PRO A 409 -48.49 5.83 3.46
CA PRO A 409 -49.79 6.42 3.83
C PRO A 409 -50.34 7.46 2.84
N VAL A 410 -49.53 8.01 1.91
CA VAL A 410 -49.96 9.14 1.04
C VAL A 410 -50.54 8.65 -0.29
N ALA A 411 -50.32 7.41 -0.69
CA ALA A 411 -50.79 6.87 -1.97
C ALA A 411 -52.28 6.50 -2.02
N LYS A 412 -53.04 6.65 -0.91
CA LYS A 412 -54.50 6.41 -0.88
C LYS A 412 -55.36 7.67 -1.11
N SER A 413 -54.77 8.87 -1.22
CA SER A 413 -55.54 10.11 -1.39
C SER A 413 -55.43 10.83 -2.75
N ILE A 414 -54.58 10.35 -3.67
CA ILE A 414 -54.35 11.01 -4.97
C ILE A 414 -54.61 10.04 -6.16
N ALA A 415 -55.58 9.16 -6.01
CA ALA A 415 -56.10 8.40 -7.14
C ALA A 415 -57.32 9.08 -7.80
N LYS A 416 -57.30 10.45 -7.84
CA LYS A 416 -58.23 11.23 -8.65
C LYS A 416 -57.62 12.60 -8.98
N LYS A 417 -56.80 12.66 -9.98
CA LYS A 417 -56.67 13.75 -10.97
C LYS A 417 -55.39 13.61 -11.80
N ALA A 418 -55.65 13.62 -13.09
CA ALA A 418 -54.76 14.04 -14.15
C ALA A 418 -53.85 13.01 -14.80
N ALA A 419 -54.42 12.35 -15.78
CA ALA A 419 -53.73 12.14 -17.05
C ALA A 419 -53.35 13.54 -17.62
N VAL A 420 -52.13 13.69 -18.15
CA VAL A 420 -51.72 14.39 -19.35
C VAL A 420 -50.22 14.82 -19.24
N LYS A 421 -49.49 14.31 -20.18
CA LYS A 421 -48.39 14.73 -21.02
C LYS A 421 -47.04 14.05 -20.82
N LYS A 422 -46.79 13.25 -21.86
CA LYS A 422 -45.45 12.89 -22.37
C LYS A 422 -44.72 14.14 -22.87
N THR A 423 -43.46 14.27 -22.63
CA THR A 423 -42.41 14.53 -23.64
C THR A 423 -41.01 14.32 -23.06
N ALA A 424 -40.24 13.72 -23.89
CA ALA A 424 -38.87 13.27 -23.88
C ALA A 424 -37.83 14.37 -23.59
N THR A 425 -36.66 14.03 -23.14
CA THR A 425 -35.42 13.89 -23.94
C THR A 425 -34.22 13.82 -23.02
N ASP A 426 -33.39 12.85 -23.32
CA ASP A 426 -31.91 12.81 -23.23
C ASP A 426 -31.14 13.88 -22.48
N ASN A 427 -30.38 13.43 -21.48
CA ASN A 427 -28.98 13.74 -21.32
C ASN A 427 -28.36 12.84 -20.23
N MET A 428 -27.68 11.77 -20.66
CA MET A 428 -26.78 11.00 -19.80
C MET A 428 -25.36 11.57 -19.94
N PRO A 429 -24.66 11.86 -18.83
CA PRO A 429 -23.30 12.38 -18.90
C PRO A 429 -22.30 11.26 -19.28
N LYS A 430 -21.35 11.60 -20.14
CA LYS A 430 -20.25 10.74 -20.67
C LYS A 430 -19.39 10.02 -19.62
N LYS A 431 -19.54 10.33 -18.33
CA LYS A 431 -18.77 9.73 -17.22
C LYS A 431 -19.09 8.23 -16.94
N THR A 432 -20.25 7.75 -17.33
CA THR A 432 -20.68 6.38 -17.01
C THR A 432 -20.06 5.31 -17.93
N ALA A 433 -19.69 5.68 -19.16
CA ALA A 433 -19.19 4.75 -20.17
C ALA A 433 -17.79 4.18 -19.85
N ALA A 434 -16.89 4.98 -19.27
CA ALA A 434 -15.52 4.54 -18.92
C ALA A 434 -15.51 3.57 -17.73
N LYS A 435 -16.38 3.80 -16.73
CA LYS A 435 -16.51 2.92 -15.55
C LYS A 435 -17.08 1.55 -15.91
N THR A 436 -18.02 1.50 -16.85
CA THR A 436 -18.66 0.25 -17.32
C THR A 436 -17.71 -0.62 -18.14
N ALA A 437 -16.74 -0.03 -18.86
CA ALA A 437 -15.77 -0.77 -19.66
C ALA A 437 -14.81 -1.60 -18.79
N ILE A 438 -14.36 -1.05 -17.66
CA ILE A 438 -13.44 -1.73 -16.72
C ILE A 438 -14.15 -2.93 -16.04
N ALA A 439 -15.43 -2.77 -15.71
CA ALA A 439 -16.24 -3.84 -15.11
C ALA A 439 -16.54 -4.97 -16.10
N LYS A 440 -16.78 -4.67 -17.38
CA LYS A 440 -17.01 -5.68 -18.43
C LYS A 440 -15.78 -6.52 -18.71
N GLU A 441 -14.60 -5.92 -18.75
CA GLU A 441 -13.35 -6.65 -18.97
C GLU A 441 -13.03 -7.62 -17.83
N ALA A 442 -13.44 -7.30 -16.58
CA ALA A 442 -13.32 -8.20 -15.42
C ALA A 442 -14.26 -9.41 -15.50
N ALA A 443 -15.47 -9.24 -16.08
CA ALA A 443 -16.45 -10.30 -16.23
C ALA A 443 -16.11 -11.26 -17.40
N GLU A 444 -15.59 -10.73 -18.51
CA GLU A 444 -15.23 -11.53 -19.69
C GLU A 444 -14.02 -12.44 -19.45
N LYS A 445 -13.02 -12.00 -18.67
CA LYS A 445 -11.87 -12.85 -18.29
C LYS A 445 -12.27 -14.02 -17.37
N LYS A 446 -13.30 -13.88 -16.53
CA LYS A 446 -13.84 -15.01 -15.73
C LYS A 446 -14.53 -16.07 -16.58
N SER A 447 -15.17 -15.67 -17.67
CA SER A 447 -15.83 -16.62 -18.58
C SER A 447 -14.83 -17.38 -19.46
N ALA A 448 -13.70 -16.76 -19.82
CA ALA A 448 -12.64 -17.40 -20.59
C ALA A 448 -11.83 -18.40 -19.75
N ALA A 449 -11.55 -18.10 -18.49
CA ALA A 449 -10.85 -19.00 -17.58
C ALA A 449 -11.68 -20.25 -17.25
N LYS A 450 -13.02 -20.12 -17.15
CA LYS A 450 -13.91 -21.25 -16.88
C LYS A 450 -14.07 -22.19 -18.08
N LYS A 451 -13.92 -21.68 -19.31
CA LYS A 451 -13.96 -22.51 -20.53
C LYS A 451 -12.65 -23.25 -20.82
N SER A 452 -11.50 -22.79 -20.30
CA SER A 452 -10.21 -23.47 -20.46
C SER A 452 -10.01 -24.62 -19.47
N ALA A 453 -10.73 -24.62 -18.35
CA ALA A 453 -10.63 -25.68 -17.33
C ALA A 453 -11.43 -26.98 -17.68
N GLU A 454 -12.32 -26.93 -18.67
CA GLU A 454 -13.14 -28.10 -19.06
C GLU A 454 -12.54 -28.97 -20.17
N LYS A 455 -11.40 -28.62 -20.75
CA LYS A 455 -10.71 -29.47 -21.74
C LYS A 455 -9.47 -30.12 -21.14
N LYS A 456 -9.63 -31.29 -20.51
CA LYS A 456 -8.53 -32.21 -20.24
C LYS A 456 -8.04 -32.86 -21.54
N PRO A 457 -6.74 -32.88 -21.82
CA PRO A 457 -6.20 -33.73 -22.88
C PRO A 457 -6.04 -35.17 -22.36
N THR A 458 -6.55 -36.10 -23.13
CA THR A 458 -6.33 -37.54 -22.97
C THR A 458 -4.86 -37.89 -23.22
N GLU A 459 -4.21 -38.52 -22.23
CA GLU A 459 -2.87 -39.07 -22.34
C GLU A 459 -2.77 -40.16 -23.45
N LYS A 460 -1.84 -39.96 -24.38
CA LYS A 460 -1.26 -41.04 -25.21
C LYS A 460 0.11 -41.37 -24.65
N LYS A 461 0.26 -42.62 -24.17
CA LYS A 461 1.54 -43.24 -23.81
C LYS A 461 2.48 -43.26 -25.00
N PRO A 462 3.78 -42.95 -24.85
CA PRO A 462 4.81 -43.28 -25.83
C PRO A 462 5.37 -44.68 -25.59
N ALA A 463 5.60 -45.40 -26.68
CA ALA A 463 6.20 -46.71 -26.75
C ALA A 463 7.72 -46.68 -26.44
N ALA A 464 8.18 -47.73 -25.80
CA ALA A 464 9.56 -47.97 -25.48
C ALA A 464 10.43 -48.19 -26.73
N THR A 465 11.52 -47.44 -26.87
CA THR A 465 12.57 -47.77 -27.82
C THR A 465 13.87 -48.10 -27.05
N LYS A 466 14.32 -49.34 -27.20
CA LYS A 466 15.63 -49.85 -26.77
C LYS A 466 16.73 -49.18 -27.59
N ALA A 467 17.78 -48.70 -26.98
CA ALA A 467 19.02 -48.42 -27.64
C ALA A 467 20.23 -48.87 -26.83
N ALA A 468 21.13 -49.46 -27.55
CA ALA A 468 22.20 -50.31 -27.12
C ALA A 468 23.42 -49.55 -26.57
N THR A 469 24.09 -50.23 -25.64
CA THR A 469 25.43 -50.00 -25.13
C THR A 469 26.51 -49.96 -26.23
N LYS A 470 27.42 -48.98 -26.18
CA LYS A 470 28.78 -49.12 -26.69
C LYS A 470 29.78 -48.55 -25.68
N LYS A 471 30.61 -49.51 -25.14
CA LYS A 471 31.85 -49.22 -24.42
C LYS A 471 32.90 -48.76 -25.41
N THR A 472 33.69 -47.75 -25.08
CA THR A 472 35.07 -47.64 -25.54
C THR A 472 35.96 -47.19 -24.38
N LYS A 473 37.02 -47.97 -24.18
CA LYS A 473 38.20 -47.78 -23.32
C LYS A 473 39.22 -46.86 -24.03
N THR A 474 40.07 -46.33 -23.18
CA THR A 474 41.49 -45.88 -23.30
C THR A 474 41.60 -44.40 -22.95
N GLY A 475 42.42 -43.94 -22.01
CA GLY A 475 43.74 -44.38 -21.54
C GLY A 475 44.74 -43.23 -21.79
N LYS A 476 45.04 -42.48 -20.79
CA LYS A 476 46.31 -42.01 -20.26
C LYS A 476 46.09 -40.88 -19.25
#